data_f27355f9771869977a25f50acba50d11
#
_entry.id   f27355f9771869977a25f50acba50d11
#
_cell.length_a   1.000
_cell.length_b   1.000
_cell.length_c   1.000
_cell.angle_alpha   90.00
_cell.angle_beta   90.00
_cell.angle_gamma   90.00
#
_symmetry.space_group_name_H-M   'P 1'
#
loop_
_entity.id
_entity.type
_entity.pdbx_description
1 polymer ?
#
loop_
_entity_poly.entity_id
_entity_poly.type
_entity_poly.pdbx_seq_one_letter_code
_entity_poly.pdbx_strand_id
1 'polypeptide(L)'
;GPSRLYDHAAFKWNDNRRQSPPLSGAILYEMHLGTFTSGGTFDAAIERLEYLSELGVTNDELMPVVEFPGKHGWGYDGVALFAVNDLYGGPDGLKRFVDACHAHGLGVLMDVVYNHFGPVGNYTTKFGPYLTGRHCTPWGDAVNFEDSGSDEVRRFFCDNALMWMRDYHMDGLRLDAVHEFM
;
A
#
# COMPACT_ATOMS: atom_id res chain seq x y z
N GLY A 1 -2.33 8.12 17.19
CA GLY A 1 -3.74 8.17 16.82
C GLY A 1 -4.53 7.03 17.46
N PRO A 2 -5.86 6.99 17.32
CA PRO A 2 -6.65 5.86 17.78
C PRO A 2 -6.37 4.61 16.94
N SER A 3 -6.41 3.44 17.58
CA SER A 3 -6.38 2.14 16.88
C SER A 3 -7.79 1.73 16.46
N ARG A 4 -7.89 0.99 15.36
CA ARG A 4 -9.15 0.39 14.89
C ARG A 4 -9.05 -1.13 14.98
N LEU A 5 -10.07 -1.77 15.53
CA LEU A 5 -10.29 -3.19 15.33
C LEU A 5 -11.01 -3.38 13.99
N TYR A 6 -10.42 -4.19 13.12
CA TYR A 6 -10.96 -4.43 11.78
C TYR A 6 -11.02 -5.93 11.49
N ASP A 7 -12.17 -6.41 11.06
CA ASP A 7 -12.37 -7.82 10.66
C ASP A 7 -12.32 -7.93 9.13
N HIS A 8 -11.19 -8.42 8.63
CA HIS A 8 -11.00 -8.61 7.20
C HIS A 8 -11.98 -9.62 6.57
N ALA A 9 -12.51 -10.57 7.36
CA ALA A 9 -13.45 -11.59 6.88
C ALA A 9 -14.89 -11.06 6.71
N ALA A 10 -15.20 -9.87 7.26
CA ALA A 10 -16.53 -9.27 7.13
C ALA A 10 -16.83 -8.77 5.72
N PHE A 11 -15.79 -8.42 4.93
CA PHE A 11 -15.96 -7.98 3.55
C PHE A 11 -16.24 -9.16 2.62
N LYS A 12 -17.25 -9.02 1.75
CA LYS A 12 -17.61 -10.05 0.77
C LYS A 12 -17.09 -9.67 -0.59
N TRP A 13 -16.08 -10.40 -1.04
CA TRP A 13 -15.49 -10.26 -2.35
C TRP A 13 -16.37 -10.86 -3.44
N ASN A 14 -16.37 -10.22 -4.63
CA ASN A 14 -17.01 -10.74 -5.85
C ASN A 14 -15.97 -11.29 -6.85
N ASP A 15 -14.70 -11.21 -6.54
CA ASP A 15 -13.57 -11.50 -7.41
C ASP A 15 -13.08 -12.97 -7.37
N ASN A 16 -13.88 -13.90 -6.89
CA ASN A 16 -13.51 -15.32 -6.71
C ASN A 16 -12.97 -16.03 -7.98
N ARG A 17 -13.21 -15.46 -9.16
CA ARG A 17 -12.74 -15.99 -10.46
C ARG A 17 -11.73 -15.07 -11.12
N ARG A 18 -11.18 -14.11 -10.39
CA ARG A 18 -10.21 -13.19 -10.95
C ARG A 18 -8.99 -13.93 -11.45
N GLN A 19 -8.38 -13.40 -12.50
CA GLN A 19 -7.07 -13.76 -12.97
C GLN A 19 -6.26 -12.46 -13.02
N SER A 20 -5.17 -12.40 -12.26
CA SER A 20 -4.27 -11.26 -12.32
C SER A 20 -3.72 -11.10 -13.74
N PRO A 21 -3.77 -9.92 -14.35
CA PRO A 21 -3.16 -9.70 -15.66
C PRO A 21 -1.66 -10.04 -15.60
N PRO A 22 -1.12 -10.67 -16.66
CA PRO A 22 0.31 -10.97 -16.69
C PRO A 22 1.12 -9.67 -16.76
N LEU A 23 2.25 -9.61 -16.08
CA LEU A 23 3.14 -8.45 -16.11
C LEU A 23 3.76 -8.23 -17.51
N SER A 24 3.92 -9.33 -18.28
CA SER A 24 4.38 -9.22 -19.67
C SER A 24 3.33 -8.54 -20.54
N GLY A 25 3.69 -7.39 -21.11
CA GLY A 25 2.78 -6.56 -21.90
C GLY A 25 1.84 -5.69 -21.08
N ALA A 26 2.04 -5.61 -19.76
CA ALA A 26 1.24 -4.77 -18.89
C ALA A 26 1.42 -3.27 -19.23
N ILE A 27 0.33 -2.53 -19.15
CA ILE A 27 0.29 -1.07 -19.15
C ILE A 27 -0.11 -0.65 -17.75
N LEU A 28 0.84 -0.05 -17.02
CA LEU A 28 0.65 0.42 -15.66
C LEU A 28 0.21 1.87 -15.66
N TYR A 29 -0.80 2.18 -14.87
CA TYR A 29 -1.21 3.54 -14.57
C TYR A 29 -0.91 3.84 -13.09
N GLU A 30 0.10 4.68 -12.85
CA GLU A 30 0.41 5.12 -11.49
C GLU A 30 -0.64 6.14 -11.04
N MET A 31 -1.34 5.84 -9.95
CA MET A 31 -2.46 6.62 -9.44
C MET A 31 -2.17 7.21 -8.06
N HIS A 32 -2.15 8.53 -7.96
CA HIS A 32 -2.27 9.21 -6.67
C HIS A 32 -3.76 9.41 -6.35
N LEU A 33 -4.29 8.61 -5.45
CA LEU A 33 -5.72 8.56 -5.16
C LEU A 33 -6.31 9.92 -4.77
N GLY A 34 -5.58 10.68 -3.94
CA GLY A 34 -6.04 11.98 -3.44
C GLY A 34 -6.20 13.08 -4.51
N THR A 35 -5.63 12.88 -5.72
CA THR A 35 -5.71 13.87 -6.83
C THR A 35 -6.29 13.30 -8.11
N PHE A 36 -6.54 12.00 -8.19
CA PHE A 36 -7.08 11.34 -9.38
C PHE A 36 -8.49 11.83 -9.71
N THR A 37 -9.29 12.10 -8.68
CA THR A 37 -10.62 12.69 -8.83
C THR A 37 -10.78 13.88 -7.89
N SER A 38 -11.77 14.72 -8.14
CA SER A 38 -12.11 15.83 -7.24
C SER A 38 -12.55 15.37 -5.85
N GLY A 39 -13.08 14.14 -5.73
CA GLY A 39 -13.47 13.54 -4.46
C GLY A 39 -12.29 12.98 -3.66
N GLY A 40 -11.19 12.63 -4.31
CA GLY A 40 -9.95 12.14 -3.70
C GLY A 40 -10.13 10.88 -2.85
N THR A 41 -11.09 10.02 -3.18
CA THR A 41 -11.43 8.81 -2.42
C THR A 41 -11.48 7.58 -3.32
N PHE A 42 -11.40 6.38 -2.72
CA PHE A 42 -11.57 5.12 -3.45
C PHE A 42 -12.91 5.06 -4.18
N ASP A 43 -14.00 5.46 -3.53
CA ASP A 43 -15.33 5.42 -4.15
C ASP A 43 -15.42 6.36 -5.37
N ALA A 44 -14.82 7.54 -5.31
CA ALA A 44 -14.76 8.45 -6.46
C ALA A 44 -13.86 7.93 -7.59
N ALA A 45 -12.79 7.18 -7.26
CA ALA A 45 -11.92 6.55 -8.25
C ALA A 45 -12.63 5.41 -8.99
N ILE A 46 -13.48 4.65 -8.32
CA ILE A 46 -14.30 3.58 -8.94
C ILE A 46 -15.10 4.10 -10.13
N GLU A 47 -15.61 5.33 -10.07
CA GLU A 47 -16.38 5.94 -11.16
C GLU A 47 -15.55 6.19 -12.44
N ARG A 48 -14.24 6.01 -12.39
CA ARG A 48 -13.30 6.23 -13.50
C ARG A 48 -12.65 4.96 -14.05
N LEU A 49 -12.95 3.79 -13.49
CA LEU A 49 -12.30 2.54 -13.88
C LEU A 49 -12.65 2.12 -15.32
N GLU A 50 -13.89 2.36 -15.76
CA GLU A 50 -14.30 2.12 -17.15
C GLU A 50 -13.38 2.90 -18.12
N TYR A 51 -13.15 4.19 -17.85
CA TYR A 51 -12.25 5.02 -18.66
C TYR A 51 -10.83 4.46 -18.72
N LEU A 52 -10.26 4.00 -17.60
CA LEU A 52 -8.92 3.40 -17.56
C LEU A 52 -8.86 2.11 -18.37
N SER A 53 -9.88 1.25 -18.23
CA SER A 53 -9.99 0.02 -18.99
C SER A 53 -10.10 0.28 -20.50
N GLU A 54 -10.94 1.25 -20.92
CA GLU A 54 -11.08 1.66 -22.32
C GLU A 54 -9.80 2.27 -22.90
N LEU A 55 -9.01 2.96 -22.06
CA LEU A 55 -7.71 3.50 -22.45
C LEU A 55 -6.65 2.40 -22.69
N GLY A 56 -6.93 1.18 -22.26
CA GLY A 56 -6.03 0.04 -22.41
C GLY A 56 -5.08 -0.18 -21.24
N VAL A 57 -5.31 0.49 -20.10
CA VAL A 57 -4.62 0.17 -18.84
C VAL A 57 -4.94 -1.27 -18.45
N THR A 58 -3.93 -1.99 -17.99
CA THR A 58 -4.11 -3.37 -17.50
C THR A 58 -3.98 -3.45 -15.97
N ASN A 59 -3.24 -2.53 -15.37
CA ASN A 59 -2.99 -2.53 -13.93
C ASN A 59 -2.95 -1.09 -13.42
N ASP A 60 -3.67 -0.83 -12.33
CA ASP A 60 -3.50 0.38 -11.53
C ASP A 60 -2.41 0.16 -10.50
N GLU A 61 -1.40 1.04 -10.49
CA GLU A 61 -0.38 1.10 -9.45
C GLU A 61 -0.77 2.21 -8.48
N LEU A 62 -1.32 1.84 -7.32
CA LEU A 62 -1.66 2.81 -6.28
C LEU A 62 -0.40 3.30 -5.59
N MET A 63 -0.14 4.62 -5.64
CA MET A 63 0.79 5.27 -4.72
C MET A 63 0.38 4.94 -3.26
N PRO A 64 1.31 5.03 -2.29
CA PRO A 64 1.05 4.53 -0.95
C PRO A 64 -0.24 5.10 -0.33
N VAL A 65 -1.09 4.22 0.18
CA VAL A 65 -2.40 4.58 0.77
C VAL A 65 -2.43 4.41 2.29
N VAL A 66 -1.28 4.16 2.90
CA VAL A 66 -1.16 4.05 4.35
C VAL A 66 -1.37 5.40 5.03
N GLU A 67 -1.68 5.38 6.32
CA GLU A 67 -1.90 6.59 7.12
C GLU A 67 -0.66 7.48 7.12
N PHE A 68 -0.83 8.76 6.83
CA PHE A 68 0.22 9.78 6.81
C PHE A 68 -0.23 11.07 7.50
N PRO A 69 0.70 11.93 7.94
CA PRO A 69 0.36 13.19 8.62
C PRO A 69 -0.32 14.20 7.71
N GLY A 70 -1.41 14.82 8.18
CA GLY A 70 -2.10 15.90 7.46
C GLY A 70 -3.13 15.37 6.45
N LYS A 71 -3.52 16.24 5.50
CA LYS A 71 -4.55 15.94 4.51
C LYS A 71 -4.01 15.74 3.08
N HIS A 72 -2.77 16.16 2.86
CA HIS A 72 -2.14 16.15 1.55
C HIS A 72 -0.75 15.51 1.68
N GLY A 73 -0.49 14.53 0.86
CA GLY A 73 0.78 13.82 0.81
C GLY A 73 0.75 12.73 -0.23
N TRP A 74 1.92 12.32 -0.69
CA TRP A 74 2.04 11.19 -1.62
C TRP A 74 1.98 9.83 -0.92
N GLY A 75 1.99 9.82 0.43
CA GLY A 75 1.92 8.59 1.23
C GLY A 75 3.28 7.97 1.58
N TYR A 76 4.41 8.58 1.19
CA TYR A 76 5.75 8.04 1.47
C TYR A 76 6.25 8.31 2.89
N ASP A 77 5.51 9.06 3.70
CA ASP A 77 5.85 9.37 5.10
C ASP A 77 5.08 8.49 6.11
N GLY A 78 4.61 7.33 5.69
CA GLY A 78 3.83 6.41 6.52
C GLY A 78 4.66 5.78 7.65
N VAL A 79 4.00 5.55 8.78
CA VAL A 79 4.55 4.81 9.94
C VAL A 79 3.68 3.59 10.27
N ALA A 80 2.37 3.75 10.16
CA ALA A 80 1.39 2.70 10.44
C ALA A 80 1.11 1.86 9.18
N LEU A 81 2.08 1.05 8.74
CA LEU A 81 2.05 0.35 7.43
C LEU A 81 0.85 -0.60 7.25
N PHE A 82 0.21 -1.01 8.33
CA PHE A 82 -0.99 -1.86 8.30
C PHE A 82 -2.31 -1.08 8.29
N ALA A 83 -2.26 0.26 8.28
CA ALA A 83 -3.43 1.11 8.38
C ALA A 83 -3.70 1.84 7.06
N VAL A 84 -4.85 1.58 6.44
CA VAL A 84 -5.32 2.33 5.27
C VAL A 84 -5.86 3.67 5.73
N ASN A 85 -5.48 4.74 5.02
CA ASN A 85 -5.84 6.11 5.34
C ASN A 85 -7.37 6.33 5.26
N ASP A 86 -7.94 6.82 6.35
CA ASP A 86 -9.38 7.09 6.46
C ASP A 86 -9.86 8.21 5.52
N LEU A 87 -8.99 9.17 5.15
CA LEU A 87 -9.33 10.23 4.20
C LEU A 87 -9.64 9.68 2.81
N TYR A 88 -9.07 8.54 2.45
CA TYR A 88 -9.31 7.86 1.19
C TYR A 88 -10.54 6.94 1.21
N GLY A 89 -11.12 6.68 2.39
CA GLY A 89 -12.25 5.77 2.59
C GLY A 89 -11.92 4.55 3.44
N GLY A 90 -10.69 4.50 3.98
CA GLY A 90 -10.23 3.45 4.88
C GLY A 90 -10.22 2.05 4.26
N PRO A 91 -10.14 1.01 5.10
CA PRO A 91 -10.00 -0.38 4.63
C PRO A 91 -11.16 -0.88 3.77
N ASP A 92 -12.40 -0.49 4.08
CA ASP A 92 -13.57 -0.90 3.29
C ASP A 92 -13.58 -0.21 1.91
N GLY A 93 -13.17 1.07 1.85
CA GLY A 93 -13.04 1.80 0.59
C GLY A 93 -12.01 1.14 -0.33
N LEU A 94 -10.84 0.79 0.21
CA LEU A 94 -9.81 0.10 -0.55
C LEU A 94 -10.29 -1.24 -1.09
N LYS A 95 -10.99 -2.05 -0.26
CA LYS A 95 -11.52 -3.34 -0.71
C LYS A 95 -12.56 -3.18 -1.83
N ARG A 96 -13.47 -2.20 -1.71
CA ARG A 96 -14.43 -1.91 -2.79
C ARG A 96 -13.74 -1.50 -4.08
N PHE A 97 -12.69 -0.68 -3.98
CA PHE A 97 -11.90 -0.25 -5.13
C PHE A 97 -11.25 -1.43 -5.84
N VAL A 98 -10.55 -2.31 -5.10
CA VAL A 98 -9.89 -3.50 -5.66
C VAL A 98 -10.90 -4.45 -6.30
N ASP A 99 -12.02 -4.73 -5.62
CA ASP A 99 -13.10 -5.59 -6.16
C ASP A 99 -13.67 -5.01 -7.46
N ALA A 100 -13.84 -3.68 -7.53
CA ALA A 100 -14.28 -2.99 -8.73
C ALA A 100 -13.23 -3.02 -9.86
N CYS A 101 -11.94 -2.83 -9.55
CA CYS A 101 -10.86 -2.98 -10.54
C CYS A 101 -10.90 -4.37 -11.17
N HIS A 102 -11.00 -5.41 -10.37
CA HIS A 102 -11.10 -6.78 -10.85
C HIS A 102 -12.34 -7.00 -11.73
N ALA A 103 -13.48 -6.39 -11.41
CA ALA A 103 -14.70 -6.44 -12.23
C ALA A 103 -14.51 -5.78 -13.60
N HIS A 104 -13.60 -4.79 -13.72
CA HIS A 104 -13.24 -4.13 -14.98
C HIS A 104 -12.04 -4.78 -15.69
N GLY A 105 -11.52 -5.92 -15.17
CA GLY A 105 -10.37 -6.60 -15.72
C GLY A 105 -9.02 -5.91 -15.47
N LEU A 106 -8.96 -4.99 -14.50
CA LEU A 106 -7.77 -4.29 -14.07
C LEU A 106 -7.12 -5.02 -12.89
N GLY A 107 -5.80 -5.24 -12.94
CA GLY A 107 -5.04 -5.63 -11.77
C GLY A 107 -4.72 -4.42 -10.89
N VAL A 108 -4.40 -4.65 -9.63
CA VAL A 108 -4.03 -3.59 -8.69
C VAL A 108 -2.69 -3.89 -8.03
N LEU A 109 -1.74 -2.99 -8.19
CA LEU A 109 -0.44 -3.02 -7.51
C LEU A 109 -0.45 -2.00 -6.38
N MET A 110 0.14 -2.36 -5.24
CA MET A 110 0.34 -1.44 -4.13
C MET A 110 1.79 -0.97 -4.11
N ASP A 111 2.00 0.34 -4.13
CA ASP A 111 3.30 0.91 -3.84
C ASP A 111 3.55 0.88 -2.33
N VAL A 112 4.59 0.16 -1.90
CA VAL A 112 4.93 -0.05 -0.51
C VAL A 112 6.31 0.53 -0.18
N VAL A 113 6.37 1.26 0.92
CA VAL A 113 7.57 1.94 1.41
C VAL A 113 8.16 1.10 2.55
N TYR A 114 9.13 0.25 2.21
CA TYR A 114 9.79 -0.64 3.19
C TYR A 114 11.24 -0.23 3.48
N ASN A 115 11.72 0.82 2.82
CA ASN A 115 13.08 1.33 2.97
C ASN A 115 13.26 2.29 4.14
N HIS A 116 12.17 2.92 4.62
CA HIS A 116 12.20 3.86 5.75
C HIS A 116 10.82 3.97 6.41
N PHE A 117 10.77 4.65 7.53
CA PHE A 117 9.54 5.12 8.17
C PHE A 117 9.49 6.63 8.15
N GLY A 118 8.29 7.18 8.04
CA GLY A 118 8.07 8.62 8.14
C GLY A 118 8.50 9.19 9.50
N PRO A 119 8.82 10.49 9.57
CA PRO A 119 9.38 11.11 10.78
C PRO A 119 8.33 11.41 11.85
N VAL A 120 7.05 11.53 11.47
CA VAL A 120 5.99 11.96 12.39
C VAL A 120 5.28 10.76 13.00
N GLY A 121 5.33 10.66 14.34
CA GLY A 121 4.67 9.57 15.07
C GLY A 121 5.42 8.24 15.01
N ASN A 122 6.67 8.22 14.57
CA ASN A 122 7.49 7.04 14.57
C ASN A 122 8.01 6.73 15.98
N TYR A 123 7.44 5.70 16.58
CA TYR A 123 7.85 5.17 17.88
C TYR A 123 8.33 3.72 17.77
N THR A 124 8.59 3.21 16.58
CA THR A 124 8.96 1.81 16.32
C THR A 124 10.18 1.37 17.14
N THR A 125 11.18 2.24 17.30
CA THR A 125 12.38 1.96 18.11
C THR A 125 12.12 1.73 19.60
N LYS A 126 10.92 2.10 20.11
CA LYS A 126 10.51 1.80 21.50
C LYS A 126 9.95 0.39 21.65
N PHE A 127 9.60 -0.27 20.55
CA PHE A 127 8.99 -1.58 20.53
C PHE A 127 9.93 -2.69 20.07
N GLY A 128 11.00 -2.34 19.35
CA GLY A 128 11.97 -3.30 18.87
C GLY A 128 13.06 -2.66 18.02
N PRO A 129 14.01 -3.45 17.53
CA PRO A 129 15.15 -2.98 16.72
C PRO A 129 14.73 -2.78 15.25
N TYR A 130 13.71 -1.97 15.00
CA TYR A 130 13.19 -1.73 13.64
C TYR A 130 14.16 -0.95 12.76
N LEU A 131 15.04 -0.13 13.36
CA LEU A 131 16.05 0.66 12.68
C LEU A 131 17.43 0.24 13.13
N THR A 132 18.42 0.42 12.26
CA THR A 132 19.84 0.19 12.56
C THR A 132 20.66 1.40 12.18
N GLY A 133 21.54 1.86 13.08
CA GLY A 133 22.51 2.92 12.77
C GLY A 133 23.73 2.44 11.96
N ARG A 134 23.74 1.17 11.52
CA ARG A 134 24.84 0.61 10.72
C ARG A 134 24.88 1.19 9.31
N HIS A 135 23.71 1.49 8.77
CA HIS A 135 23.53 2.14 7.48
C HIS A 135 22.64 3.36 7.65
N CYS A 136 22.89 4.37 6.81
CA CYS A 136 22.16 5.63 6.82
C CYS A 136 21.57 5.87 5.43
N THR A 137 20.27 6.12 5.37
CA THR A 137 19.54 6.47 4.14
C THR A 137 19.31 7.98 4.10
N PRO A 138 18.86 8.56 2.96
CA PRO A 138 18.45 9.96 2.92
C PRO A 138 17.34 10.35 3.92
N TRP A 139 16.61 9.36 4.44
CA TRP A 139 15.51 9.54 5.40
C TRP A 139 15.89 9.20 6.84
N GLY A 140 17.16 8.89 7.12
CA GLY A 140 17.67 8.56 8.46
C GLY A 140 18.23 7.15 8.56
N ASP A 141 18.18 6.57 9.77
CA ASP A 141 18.66 5.21 10.00
C ASP A 141 17.90 4.21 9.13
N ALA A 142 18.62 3.24 8.57
CA ALA A 142 18.05 2.22 7.71
C ALA A 142 17.14 1.27 8.48
N VAL A 143 16.16 0.68 7.79
CA VAL A 143 15.36 -0.43 8.34
C VAL A 143 16.29 -1.61 8.62
N ASN A 144 16.15 -2.23 9.77
CA ASN A 144 17.00 -3.33 10.21
C ASN A 144 16.64 -4.65 9.53
N PHE A 145 17.21 -4.92 8.36
CA PHE A 145 17.01 -6.19 7.67
C PHE A 145 18.15 -7.20 7.90
N GLU A 146 19.28 -6.81 8.51
CA GLU A 146 20.44 -7.70 8.61
C GLU A 146 21.11 -7.75 9.99
N ASP A 147 20.87 -6.78 10.87
CA ASP A 147 21.52 -6.66 12.17
C ASP A 147 20.80 -7.50 13.24
N SER A 148 21.29 -7.43 14.47
CA SER A 148 20.71 -8.16 15.60
C SER A 148 19.20 -7.88 15.75
N GLY A 149 18.39 -8.92 15.87
CA GLY A 149 16.93 -8.85 15.98
C GLY A 149 16.19 -8.58 14.66
N SER A 150 16.87 -8.63 13.52
CA SER A 150 16.27 -8.39 12.19
C SER A 150 15.23 -9.45 11.76
N ASP A 151 15.24 -10.66 12.33
CA ASP A 151 14.29 -11.72 11.94
C ASP A 151 12.84 -11.30 12.15
N GLU A 152 12.53 -10.68 13.28
CA GLU A 152 11.18 -10.20 13.57
C GLU A 152 10.83 -8.96 12.76
N VAL A 153 11.83 -8.10 12.45
CA VAL A 153 11.63 -6.95 11.57
C VAL A 153 11.31 -7.42 10.14
N ARG A 154 12.08 -8.37 9.61
CA ARG A 154 11.77 -8.99 8.30
C ARG A 154 10.37 -9.61 8.29
N ARG A 155 9.99 -10.32 9.37
CA ARG A 155 8.66 -10.90 9.52
C ARG A 155 7.58 -9.82 9.47
N PHE A 156 7.75 -8.70 10.17
CA PHE A 156 6.81 -7.58 10.15
C PHE A 156 6.52 -7.08 8.72
N PHE A 157 7.57 -6.89 7.89
CA PHE A 157 7.39 -6.45 6.51
C PHE A 157 6.80 -7.55 5.61
N CYS A 158 7.20 -8.80 5.81
CA CYS A 158 6.58 -9.93 5.11
C CYS A 158 5.10 -10.06 5.44
N ASP A 159 4.72 -9.92 6.70
CA ASP A 159 3.32 -9.98 7.14
C ASP A 159 2.51 -8.81 6.55
N ASN A 160 3.11 -7.63 6.41
CA ASN A 160 2.48 -6.50 5.73
C ASN A 160 2.25 -6.80 4.24
N ALA A 161 3.25 -7.32 3.54
CA ALA A 161 3.10 -7.75 2.15
C ALA A 161 2.00 -8.80 1.99
N LEU A 162 1.98 -9.81 2.88
CA LEU A 162 0.94 -10.85 2.89
C LEU A 162 -0.45 -10.28 3.17
N MET A 163 -0.58 -9.28 4.04
CA MET A 163 -1.85 -8.59 4.28
C MET A 163 -2.37 -7.94 2.99
N TRP A 164 -1.55 -7.23 2.25
CA TRP A 164 -1.96 -6.62 0.98
C TRP A 164 -2.44 -7.67 -0.02
N MET A 165 -1.70 -8.76 -0.17
CA MET A 165 -2.04 -9.83 -1.12
C MET A 165 -3.27 -10.65 -0.69
N ARG A 166 -3.33 -11.05 0.60
CA ARG A 166 -4.35 -11.96 1.11
C ARG A 166 -5.65 -11.26 1.50
N ASP A 167 -5.54 -10.11 2.21
CA ASP A 167 -6.68 -9.48 2.86
C ASP A 167 -7.27 -8.34 2.03
N TYR A 168 -6.46 -7.75 1.12
CA TYR A 168 -6.89 -6.70 0.19
C TYR A 168 -6.88 -7.15 -1.27
N HIS A 169 -6.51 -8.40 -1.55
CA HIS A 169 -6.50 -9.00 -2.88
C HIS A 169 -5.68 -8.23 -3.93
N MET A 170 -4.59 -7.56 -3.51
CA MET A 170 -3.67 -6.94 -4.45
C MET A 170 -3.04 -7.98 -5.37
N ASP A 171 -2.82 -7.62 -6.63
CA ASP A 171 -2.21 -8.50 -7.64
C ASP A 171 -0.69 -8.45 -7.60
N GLY A 172 -0.10 -7.44 -6.96
CA GLY A 172 1.33 -7.32 -6.80
C GLY A 172 1.71 -6.11 -5.95
N LEU A 173 3.03 -5.92 -5.82
CA LEU A 173 3.61 -4.80 -5.08
C LEU A 173 4.64 -4.10 -5.98
N ARG A 174 4.71 -2.78 -5.88
CA ARG A 174 5.85 -1.99 -6.29
C ARG A 174 6.64 -1.66 -5.04
N LEU A 175 7.92 -1.97 -5.02
CA LEU A 175 8.79 -1.69 -3.88
C LEU A 175 9.52 -0.38 -4.11
N ASP A 176 9.25 0.62 -3.26
CA ASP A 176 9.91 1.91 -3.32
C ASP A 176 11.38 1.81 -2.90
N ALA A 177 12.25 2.55 -3.60
CA ALA A 177 13.66 2.77 -3.27
C ALA A 177 14.41 1.50 -2.78
N VAL A 178 14.30 0.38 -3.51
CA VAL A 178 14.90 -0.91 -3.15
C VAL A 178 16.42 -0.87 -2.97
N HIS A 179 17.08 0.14 -3.55
CA HIS A 179 18.53 0.36 -3.38
C HIS A 179 18.92 0.79 -1.94
N GLU A 180 17.94 1.18 -1.13
CA GLU A 180 18.10 1.51 0.29
C GLU A 180 17.80 0.32 1.23
N PHE A 181 17.52 -0.86 0.68
CA PHE A 181 17.40 -2.11 1.46
C PHE A 181 18.80 -2.66 1.69
N MET A 182 19.35 -2.42 2.87
CA MET A 182 20.70 -2.83 3.26
C MET A 182 20.68 -3.82 4.44
#